data_d5c38aa49a9c60e956cca3a374d6dada
#
_entry.id   d5c38aa49a9c60e956cca3a374d6dada
#
_cell.length_a   1.000
_cell.length_b   1.000
_cell.length_c   1.000
_cell.angle_alpha   90.00
_cell.angle_beta   90.00
_cell.angle_gamma   90.00
#
_symmetry.space_group_name_H-M   'P 1'
#
loop_
_entity.id
_entity.type
_entity.pdbx_description
1 polymer ?
#
loop_
_entity_poly.entity_id
_entity_poly.type
_entity_poly.pdbx_seq_one_letter_code
_entity_poly.pdbx_strand_id
1 'polypeptide(L)'
;MRVNNDADQQQATRNDQRITKTGAILRRTSLDELPQFFNVLIGNMTIVGPRPHMIKHTKQYSQLIDRFMVRHFLKPGITGWAQINGLRGETKTVDAMLQRVEADVWYLENWSFLLDLKIIFLTIGNSLKGDENAF
;
A
#
# COMPACT_ATOMS: atom_id res chain seq x y z
N MET A 1 8.66 0.24 15.71
CA MET A 1 7.58 -0.64 16.19
C MET A 1 8.18 -1.69 17.10
N ARG A 2 7.53 -2.04 18.23
CA ARG A 2 8.03 -3.10 19.11
C ARG A 2 7.74 -4.46 18.48
N VAL A 3 8.71 -5.39 18.54
CA VAL A 3 8.56 -6.75 18.01
C VAL A 3 7.87 -7.62 19.05
N ASN A 4 6.89 -8.41 18.65
CA ASN A 4 6.26 -9.46 19.43
C ASN A 4 6.18 -10.76 18.59
N ASN A 5 5.78 -11.87 19.17
CA ASN A 5 5.72 -13.17 18.49
C ASN A 5 4.74 -13.21 17.30
N ASP A 6 3.80 -12.26 17.23
CA ASP A 6 2.78 -12.18 16.17
C ASP A 6 3.08 -11.10 15.12
N ALA A 7 4.28 -10.49 15.17
CA ALA A 7 4.65 -9.37 14.29
C ALA A 7 4.53 -9.71 12.79
N ASP A 8 4.77 -10.98 12.43
CA ASP A 8 4.73 -11.49 11.05
C ASP A 8 3.34 -11.99 10.63
N GLN A 9 2.39 -12.04 11.56
CA GLN A 9 1.06 -12.60 11.31
C GLN A 9 -0.05 -11.58 11.23
N GLN A 10 0.13 -10.42 11.87
CA GLN A 10 -0.89 -9.39 11.97
C GLN A 10 -0.45 -8.08 11.32
N GLN A 11 -1.28 -7.55 10.42
CA GLN A 11 -1.13 -6.19 9.92
C GLN A 11 -1.27 -5.20 11.08
N ALA A 12 -0.52 -4.09 10.99
CA ALA A 12 -0.63 -3.02 11.96
C ALA A 12 -2.02 -2.37 11.87
N THR A 13 -2.69 -2.25 13.01
CA THR A 13 -3.99 -1.60 13.14
C THR A 13 -3.84 -0.15 13.60
N ARG A 14 -4.92 0.65 13.52
CA ARG A 14 -4.92 2.07 13.91
C ARG A 14 -4.49 2.29 15.38
N ASN A 15 -4.83 1.36 16.29
CA ASN A 15 -4.51 1.44 17.74
C ASN A 15 -3.56 0.33 18.18
N ASP A 16 -2.62 -0.08 17.32
CA ASP A 16 -1.68 -1.13 17.63
C ASP A 16 -0.73 -0.72 18.77
N GLN A 17 -0.78 -1.46 19.88
CA GLN A 17 0.05 -1.21 21.09
C GLN A 17 1.58 -1.30 20.81
N ARG A 18 1.97 -1.89 19.68
CA ARG A 18 3.36 -1.98 19.22
C ARG A 18 3.89 -0.65 18.68
N ILE A 19 3.01 0.32 18.39
CA ILE A 19 3.41 1.60 17.82
C ILE A 19 4.00 2.48 18.93
N THR A 20 5.25 2.89 18.75
CA THR A 20 5.91 3.88 19.62
C THR A 20 5.41 5.29 19.28
N LYS A 21 5.55 6.25 20.21
CA LYS A 21 5.18 7.66 19.96
C LYS A 21 5.88 8.23 18.72
N THR A 22 7.18 7.97 18.56
CA THR A 22 7.95 8.36 17.37
C THR A 22 7.42 7.67 16.10
N GLY A 23 7.09 6.35 16.19
CA GLY A 23 6.51 5.61 15.08
C GLY A 23 5.16 6.14 14.63
N ALA A 24 4.34 6.64 15.55
CA ALA A 24 3.07 7.28 15.23
C ALA A 24 3.26 8.58 14.43
N ILE A 25 4.25 9.41 14.81
CA ILE A 25 4.59 10.64 14.07
C ILE A 25 5.08 10.29 12.66
N LEU A 26 6.03 9.35 12.54
CA LEU A 26 6.57 8.92 11.24
C LEU A 26 5.47 8.42 10.30
N ARG A 27 4.53 7.60 10.81
CA ARG A 27 3.39 7.10 10.02
C ARG A 27 2.43 8.20 9.60
N ARG A 28 2.11 9.12 10.52
CA ARG A 28 1.22 10.24 10.21
C ARG A 28 1.78 11.14 9.10
N THR A 29 3.10 11.26 9.01
CA THR A 29 3.82 12.05 8.01
C THR A 29 4.27 11.22 6.82
N SER A 30 3.98 9.89 6.79
CA SER A 30 4.47 8.93 5.79
C SER A 30 6.01 8.88 5.65
N LEU A 31 6.74 9.38 6.64
CA LEU A 31 8.21 9.35 6.66
C LEU A 31 8.76 7.93 6.90
N ASP A 32 7.95 7.03 7.45
CA ASP A 32 8.27 5.60 7.57
C ASP A 32 8.38 4.90 6.20
N GLU A 33 7.86 5.51 5.14
CA GLU A 33 7.96 5.00 3.77
C GLU A 33 9.22 5.51 3.03
N LEU A 34 9.98 6.47 3.59
CA LEU A 34 11.22 6.99 2.97
C LEU A 34 12.25 5.89 2.61
N PRO A 35 12.48 4.83 3.40
CA PRO A 35 13.38 3.74 3.02
C PRO A 35 12.96 3.02 1.72
N GLN A 36 11.69 3.08 1.33
CA GLN A 36 11.20 2.47 0.09
C GLN A 36 11.79 3.16 -1.16
N PHE A 37 12.20 4.44 -1.04
CA PHE A 37 12.89 5.14 -2.14
C PHE A 37 14.22 4.48 -2.51
N PHE A 38 14.93 3.87 -1.56
CA PHE A 38 16.11 3.05 -1.88
C PHE A 38 15.75 1.84 -2.74
N ASN A 39 14.60 1.21 -2.48
CA ASN A 39 14.11 0.11 -3.31
C ASN A 39 13.73 0.57 -4.72
N VAL A 40 13.28 1.81 -4.88
CA VAL A 40 13.04 2.40 -6.21
C VAL A 40 14.36 2.63 -6.93
N LEU A 41 15.36 3.19 -6.26
CA LEU A 41 16.69 3.44 -6.85
C LEU A 41 17.39 2.14 -7.28
N ILE A 42 17.25 1.06 -6.51
CA ILE A 42 17.79 -0.26 -6.85
C ILE A 42 16.94 -0.96 -7.94
N GLY A 43 15.73 -0.47 -8.22
CA GLY A 43 14.84 -1.01 -9.25
C GLY A 43 13.92 -2.14 -8.78
N ASN A 44 13.82 -2.40 -7.47
CA ASN A 44 12.90 -3.39 -6.88
C ASN A 44 11.47 -2.86 -6.75
N MET A 45 11.30 -1.54 -6.70
CA MET A 45 10.03 -0.85 -6.61
C MET A 45 9.93 0.25 -7.66
N THR A 46 8.71 0.74 -7.89
CA THR A 46 8.41 1.96 -8.66
C THR A 46 7.84 3.03 -7.72
N ILE A 47 7.79 4.27 -8.19
CA ILE A 47 7.11 5.35 -7.44
C ILE A 47 5.61 5.06 -7.43
N VAL A 48 5.03 4.78 -8.60
CA VAL A 48 3.59 4.47 -8.76
C VAL A 48 3.40 3.01 -9.13
N GLY A 49 2.53 2.31 -8.42
CA GLY A 49 2.24 0.90 -8.66
C GLY A 49 1.36 0.29 -7.57
N PRO A 50 1.03 -1.01 -7.68
CA PRO A 50 0.29 -1.72 -6.65
C PRO A 50 1.02 -1.71 -5.32
N ARG A 51 0.28 -1.50 -4.20
CA ARG A 51 0.89 -1.55 -2.88
C ARG A 51 1.34 -2.98 -2.53
N PRO A 52 2.58 -3.18 -2.06
CA PRO A 52 3.03 -4.49 -1.59
C PRO A 52 2.21 -4.92 -0.37
N HIS A 53 2.00 -6.23 -0.21
CA HIS A 53 1.35 -6.82 0.95
C HIS A 53 2.10 -8.08 1.40
N MET A 54 1.75 -8.59 2.58
CA MET A 54 2.45 -9.72 3.18
C MET A 54 2.30 -11.00 2.33
N ILE A 55 3.38 -11.72 2.10
CA ILE A 55 3.43 -12.94 1.28
C ILE A 55 2.45 -14.01 1.77
N LYS A 56 2.25 -14.11 3.08
CA LYS A 56 1.29 -15.07 3.67
C LYS A 56 -0.14 -14.84 3.18
N HIS A 57 -0.52 -13.60 2.97
CA HIS A 57 -1.84 -13.25 2.45
C HIS A 57 -1.96 -13.51 0.95
N THR A 58 -0.86 -13.50 0.20
CA THR A 58 -0.86 -13.81 -1.24
C THR A 58 -1.48 -15.17 -1.54
N LYS A 59 -1.07 -16.22 -0.80
CA LYS A 59 -1.61 -17.57 -1.00
C LYS A 59 -3.10 -17.66 -0.70
N GLN A 60 -3.57 -16.97 0.33
CA GLN A 60 -4.98 -16.96 0.71
C GLN A 60 -5.84 -16.24 -0.34
N TYR A 61 -5.44 -15.03 -0.74
CA TYR A 61 -6.22 -14.22 -1.67
C TYR A 61 -6.11 -14.69 -3.13
N SER A 62 -5.00 -15.29 -3.55
CA SER A 62 -4.86 -15.85 -4.90
C SER A 62 -5.83 -16.99 -5.19
N GLN A 63 -6.32 -17.68 -4.15
CA GLN A 63 -7.34 -18.72 -4.28
C GLN A 63 -8.76 -18.17 -4.27
N LEU A 64 -8.98 -16.98 -3.69
CA LEU A 64 -10.30 -16.38 -3.49
C LEU A 64 -10.64 -15.33 -4.56
N ILE A 65 -9.63 -14.76 -5.21
CA ILE A 65 -9.78 -13.65 -6.16
C ILE A 65 -9.05 -14.00 -7.46
N ASP A 66 -9.81 -14.27 -8.52
CA ASP A 66 -9.28 -14.72 -9.81
C ASP A 66 -8.23 -13.77 -10.43
N ARG A 67 -8.44 -12.46 -10.30
CA ARG A 67 -7.54 -11.45 -10.87
C ARG A 67 -6.43 -11.00 -9.91
N PHE A 68 -6.32 -11.62 -8.73
CA PHE A 68 -5.34 -11.22 -7.72
C PHE A 68 -3.90 -11.25 -8.23
N MET A 69 -3.54 -12.27 -9.01
CA MET A 69 -2.19 -12.46 -9.52
C MET A 69 -1.81 -11.49 -10.64
N VAL A 70 -2.80 -10.88 -11.32
CA VAL A 70 -2.57 -9.90 -12.40
C VAL A 70 -1.77 -8.70 -11.90
N ARG A 71 -2.01 -8.26 -10.67
CA ARG A 71 -1.28 -7.15 -10.04
C ARG A 71 0.23 -7.39 -9.89
N HIS A 72 0.69 -8.65 -9.93
CA HIS A 72 2.10 -9.02 -9.81
C HIS A 72 2.88 -8.85 -11.13
N PHE A 73 2.22 -8.53 -12.23
CA PHE A 73 2.90 -8.13 -13.47
C PHE A 73 3.54 -6.73 -13.35
N LEU A 74 3.11 -5.93 -12.37
CA LEU A 74 3.74 -4.65 -12.07
C LEU A 74 4.64 -4.77 -10.83
N LYS A 75 5.74 -4.02 -10.84
CA LYS A 75 6.53 -3.82 -9.62
C LYS A 75 5.69 -3.08 -8.59
N PRO A 76 5.86 -3.39 -7.28
CA PRO A 76 5.16 -2.67 -6.23
C PRO A 76 5.56 -1.20 -6.22
N GLY A 77 4.58 -0.32 -5.96
CA GLY A 77 4.77 1.12 -5.89
C GLY A 77 4.80 1.64 -4.45
N ILE A 78 5.44 2.81 -4.25
CA ILE A 78 5.34 3.59 -3.00
C ILE A 78 3.91 4.11 -2.86
N THR A 79 3.35 4.63 -3.95
CA THR A 79 1.94 5.04 -4.06
C THR A 79 1.29 4.35 -5.24
N GLY A 80 -0.04 4.47 -5.37
CA GLY A 80 -0.78 3.86 -6.47
C GLY A 80 -2.24 4.29 -6.53
N TRP A 81 -2.91 3.89 -7.58
CA TRP A 81 -4.31 4.24 -7.83
C TRP A 81 -5.24 3.81 -6.68
N ALA A 82 -5.10 2.59 -6.18
CA ALA A 82 -5.86 2.11 -5.03
C ALA A 82 -5.66 3.00 -3.80
N GLN A 83 -4.43 3.45 -3.53
CA GLN A 83 -4.09 4.25 -2.36
C GLN A 83 -4.73 5.63 -2.38
N ILE A 84 -4.68 6.34 -3.53
CA ILE A 84 -5.30 7.69 -3.65
C ILE A 84 -6.83 7.64 -3.61
N ASN A 85 -7.44 6.48 -3.89
CA ASN A 85 -8.88 6.25 -3.77
C ASN A 85 -9.30 5.72 -2.40
N GLY A 86 -8.47 5.87 -1.37
CA GLY A 86 -8.80 5.50 0.02
C GLY A 86 -8.66 4.02 0.36
N LEU A 87 -8.16 3.19 -0.56
CA LEU A 87 -7.96 1.74 -0.36
C LEU A 87 -6.57 1.42 0.23
N ARG A 88 -5.96 2.37 0.95
CA ARG A 88 -4.64 2.22 1.58
C ARG A 88 -4.70 1.39 2.85
N GLY A 89 -5.81 1.43 3.57
CA GLY A 89 -6.00 0.87 4.89
C GLY A 89 -5.87 -0.65 4.98
N GLU A 90 -6.18 -1.17 6.15
CA GLU A 90 -6.17 -2.59 6.46
C GLU A 90 -7.20 -3.37 5.62
N THR A 91 -6.80 -4.51 5.06
CA THR A 91 -7.69 -5.40 4.30
C THR A 91 -8.17 -6.54 5.18
N LYS A 92 -9.13 -6.25 6.08
CA LYS A 92 -9.70 -7.26 7.00
C LYS A 92 -10.64 -8.23 6.31
N THR A 93 -11.25 -7.82 5.21
CA THR A 93 -12.26 -8.59 4.48
C THR A 93 -11.79 -8.91 3.07
N VAL A 94 -12.34 -10.00 2.51
CA VAL A 94 -12.11 -10.36 1.10
C VAL A 94 -12.59 -9.25 0.17
N ASP A 95 -13.72 -8.60 0.49
CA ASP A 95 -14.27 -7.49 -0.31
C ASP A 95 -13.34 -6.28 -0.35
N ALA A 96 -12.73 -5.91 0.77
CA ALA A 96 -11.77 -4.81 0.81
C ALA A 96 -10.51 -5.13 -0.04
N MET A 97 -10.07 -6.39 -0.03
CA MET A 97 -8.98 -6.85 -0.89
C MET A 97 -9.41 -6.88 -2.35
N LEU A 98 -10.63 -7.31 -2.66
CA LEU A 98 -11.18 -7.34 -4.01
C LEU A 98 -11.20 -5.93 -4.62
N GLN A 99 -11.74 -4.95 -3.92
CA GLN A 99 -11.76 -3.55 -4.36
C GLN A 99 -10.35 -3.02 -4.65
N ARG A 100 -9.37 -3.38 -3.81
CA ARG A 100 -7.97 -3.01 -4.03
C ARG A 100 -7.40 -3.66 -5.29
N VAL A 101 -7.66 -4.96 -5.49
CA VAL A 101 -7.20 -5.69 -6.68
C VAL A 101 -7.84 -5.10 -7.94
N GLU A 102 -9.13 -4.79 -7.93
CA GLU A 102 -9.83 -4.16 -9.04
C GLU A 102 -9.22 -2.79 -9.39
N ALA A 103 -8.90 -1.97 -8.38
CA ALA A 103 -8.24 -0.70 -8.58
C ALA A 103 -6.82 -0.85 -9.16
N ASP A 104 -6.05 -1.85 -8.71
CA ASP A 104 -4.72 -2.14 -9.23
C ASP A 104 -4.78 -2.67 -10.69
N VAL A 105 -5.78 -3.50 -11.01
CA VAL A 105 -6.02 -3.98 -12.39
C VAL A 105 -6.45 -2.83 -13.29
N TRP A 106 -7.37 -1.98 -12.82
CA TRP A 106 -7.79 -0.80 -13.57
C TRP A 106 -6.59 0.09 -13.90
N TYR A 107 -5.70 0.33 -12.94
CA TYR A 107 -4.46 1.09 -13.17
C TYR A 107 -3.59 0.45 -14.25
N LEU A 108 -3.43 -0.86 -14.23
CA LEU A 108 -2.65 -1.59 -15.24
C LEU A 108 -3.25 -1.43 -16.64
N GLU A 109 -4.58 -1.52 -16.76
CA GLU A 109 -5.30 -1.42 -18.03
C GLU A 109 -5.32 0.01 -18.60
N ASN A 110 -5.25 1.03 -17.72
CA ASN A 110 -5.33 2.45 -18.10
C ASN A 110 -4.01 3.21 -17.88
N TRP A 111 -2.92 2.50 -17.70
CA TRP A 111 -1.64 3.11 -17.41
C TRP A 111 -1.24 4.15 -18.46
N SER A 112 -0.78 5.30 -17.98
CA SER A 112 -0.13 6.33 -18.77
C SER A 112 0.78 7.16 -17.87
N PHE A 113 1.79 7.79 -18.46
CA PHE A 113 2.68 8.69 -17.73
C PHE A 113 1.92 9.85 -17.05
N LEU A 114 0.89 10.39 -17.71
CA LEU A 114 0.05 11.45 -17.13
C LEU A 114 -0.75 10.95 -15.92
N LEU A 115 -1.20 9.69 -15.94
CA LEU A 115 -1.87 9.08 -14.80
C LEU A 115 -0.91 8.95 -13.62
N ASP A 116 0.34 8.55 -13.85
CA ASP A 116 1.36 8.48 -12.80
C ASP A 116 1.62 9.86 -12.17
N LEU A 117 1.77 10.90 -12.98
CA LEU A 117 1.91 12.27 -12.47
C LEU A 117 0.71 12.69 -11.63
N LYS A 118 -0.52 12.42 -12.10
CA LYS A 118 -1.74 12.69 -11.34
C LYS A 118 -1.75 11.97 -9.99
N ILE A 119 -1.37 10.70 -9.95
CA ILE A 119 -1.29 9.91 -8.72
C ILE A 119 -0.28 10.53 -7.75
N ILE A 120 0.90 10.92 -8.22
CA ILE A 120 1.94 11.55 -7.40
C ILE A 120 1.42 12.86 -6.79
N PHE A 121 0.82 13.75 -7.59
CA PHE A 121 0.28 15.02 -7.09
C PHE A 121 -0.84 14.80 -6.05
N LEU A 122 -1.76 13.86 -6.29
CA LEU A 122 -2.82 13.54 -5.33
C LEU A 122 -2.26 12.92 -4.05
N THR A 123 -1.22 12.10 -4.14
CA THR A 123 -0.54 11.53 -2.97
C THR A 123 0.06 12.62 -2.09
N ILE A 124 0.77 13.58 -2.69
CA ILE A 124 1.35 14.73 -1.97
C ILE A 124 0.22 15.55 -1.31
N GLY A 125 -0.85 15.84 -2.05
CA GLY A 125 -2.00 16.58 -1.52
C GLY A 125 -2.68 15.88 -0.34
N ASN A 126 -2.88 14.58 -0.42
CA ASN A 126 -3.47 13.77 0.65
C ASN A 126 -2.54 13.69 1.87
N SER A 127 -1.23 13.52 1.65
CA SER A 127 -0.25 13.50 2.75
C SER A 127 -0.20 14.82 3.53
N LEU A 128 -0.35 15.95 2.84
CA LEU A 128 -0.38 17.28 3.48
C LEU A 128 -1.67 17.53 4.27
N LYS A 129 -2.80 16.96 3.84
CA LYS A 129 -4.08 17.06 4.56
C LYS A 129 -4.16 16.15 5.79
N GLY A 130 -3.20 15.24 5.97
CA GLY A 130 -3.24 14.20 6.98
C GLY A 130 -4.22 13.11 6.57
N ASP A 131 -3.70 12.03 6.02
CA ASP A 131 -4.52 10.89 5.57
C ASP A 131 -5.12 10.18 6.79
N GLU A 132 -6.43 10.32 6.99
CA GLU A 132 -7.15 9.61 8.07
C GLU A 132 -7.10 8.09 7.89
N ASN A 133 -6.79 7.61 6.69
CA ASN A 133 -6.64 6.20 6.32
C ASN A 133 -5.18 5.72 6.27
N ALA A 134 -4.24 6.48 6.84
CA ALA A 134 -2.81 6.14 6.86
C ALA A 134 -2.45 4.93 7.75
N PHE A 135 -3.46 4.25 8.30
CA PHE A 135 -3.29 3.09 9.20
C PHE A 135 -3.91 1.83 8.62
#